data_d9a08d55cb6574bbf7e1a359bce717ff
#
_entry.id   d9a08d55cb6574bbf7e1a359bce717ff
#
_cell.length_a   1.000
_cell.length_b   1.000
_cell.length_c   1.000
_cell.angle_alpha   90.00
_cell.angle_beta   90.00
_cell.angle_gamma   90.00
#
_symmetry.space_group_name_H-M   'P 1'
#
loop_
_entity.id
_entity.type
_entity.pdbx_description
1 polymer ?
#
loop_
_entity_poly.entity_id
_entity_poly.type
_entity_poly.pdbx_seq_one_letter_code
_entity_poly.pdbx_strand_id
1 'polypeptide(L)'
;MKKLALIFTTICVIFLTSCENPAKSRLYTEEGSKQLLRYSDYKKAEETLSEAIKYDKSNFEAYYYRGCSRVNAMKYNEAIADFEKAVELKPDYADAYFNMGKTYFLMNDEDKACEYYKLAEKYGRANMEDYLRRCD
;
A
#
# COMPACT_ATOMS: atom_id res chain seq x y z
N MET A 1 -3.13 -27.51 -39.79
CA MET A 1 -2.47 -26.22 -39.42
C MET A 1 -3.30 -25.39 -38.40
N LYS A 2 -4.64 -25.41 -38.40
CA LYS A 2 -5.48 -24.64 -37.44
C LYS A 2 -5.40 -25.14 -35.98
N LYS A 3 -5.10 -26.42 -35.73
CA LYS A 3 -4.99 -26.97 -34.35
C LYS A 3 -3.70 -26.61 -33.62
N LEU A 4 -2.60 -26.32 -34.33
CA LEU A 4 -1.34 -25.90 -33.72
C LEU A 4 -1.42 -24.46 -33.18
N ALA A 5 -2.13 -23.58 -33.85
CA ALA A 5 -2.26 -22.16 -33.38
C ALA A 5 -3.04 -22.01 -32.08
N LEU A 6 -4.06 -22.89 -31.87
CA LEU A 6 -4.85 -22.89 -30.62
C LEU A 6 -4.03 -23.37 -29.40
N ILE A 7 -3.08 -24.28 -29.58
CA ILE A 7 -2.22 -24.81 -28.51
C ILE A 7 -1.21 -23.73 -28.07
N PHE A 8 -0.67 -22.95 -29.02
CA PHE A 8 0.26 -21.86 -28.70
C PHE A 8 -0.41 -20.72 -27.94
N THR A 9 -1.67 -20.36 -28.26
CA THR A 9 -2.40 -19.31 -27.55
C THR A 9 -2.78 -19.71 -26.12
N THR A 10 -3.16 -20.96 -25.89
CA THR A 10 -3.45 -21.48 -24.53
C THR A 10 -2.21 -21.60 -23.66
N ILE A 11 -1.07 -22.00 -24.22
CA ILE A 11 0.21 -22.07 -23.48
C ILE A 11 0.70 -20.66 -23.10
N CYS A 12 0.56 -19.67 -23.98
CA CYS A 12 0.96 -18.29 -23.71
C CYS A 12 0.12 -17.65 -22.57
N VAL A 13 -1.17 -17.96 -22.49
CA VAL A 13 -2.06 -17.48 -21.41
C VAL A 13 -1.69 -18.13 -20.07
N ILE A 14 -1.31 -19.42 -20.05
CA ILE A 14 -0.91 -20.13 -18.83
C ILE A 14 0.43 -19.60 -18.30
N PHE A 15 1.38 -19.19 -19.16
CA PHE A 15 2.66 -18.62 -18.75
C PHE A 15 2.53 -17.20 -18.18
N LEU A 16 1.53 -16.41 -18.58
CA LEU A 16 1.29 -15.07 -18.05
C LEU A 16 0.61 -15.07 -16.67
N THR A 17 -0.06 -16.15 -16.27
CA THR A 17 -0.72 -16.26 -14.96
C THR A 17 0.15 -16.91 -13.88
N SER A 18 1.31 -17.44 -14.22
CA SER A 18 2.12 -18.26 -13.28
C SER A 18 3.09 -17.46 -12.39
N CYS A 19 3.13 -16.12 -12.49
CA CYS A 19 4.00 -15.28 -11.66
C CYS A 19 3.32 -14.75 -10.39
N GLU A 20 1.99 -14.76 -10.31
CA GLU A 20 1.28 -14.31 -9.12
C GLU A 20 1.17 -15.45 -8.10
N ASN A 21 1.61 -15.18 -6.87
CA ASN A 21 1.50 -16.10 -5.75
C ASN A 21 1.00 -15.37 -4.50
N PRO A 22 -0.33 -15.23 -4.35
CA PRO A 22 -0.92 -14.47 -3.23
C PRO A 22 -0.55 -15.03 -1.85
N ALA A 23 -0.37 -16.35 -1.74
CA ALA A 23 0.05 -16.96 -0.48
C ALA A 23 1.46 -16.51 -0.07
N LYS A 24 2.38 -16.48 -1.04
CA LYS A 24 3.75 -16.00 -0.83
C LYS A 24 3.77 -14.50 -0.56
N SER A 25 2.95 -13.73 -1.27
CA SER A 25 2.78 -12.29 -1.02
C SER A 25 2.35 -12.02 0.42
N ARG A 26 1.37 -12.76 0.95
CA ARG A 26 0.94 -12.61 2.35
C ARG A 26 2.04 -12.90 3.37
N LEU A 27 2.85 -13.94 3.14
CA LEU A 27 3.98 -14.25 4.02
C LEU A 27 5.01 -13.11 4.06
N TYR A 28 5.35 -12.54 2.90
CA TYR A 28 6.24 -11.38 2.84
C TYR A 28 5.62 -10.13 3.46
N THR A 29 4.30 -9.94 3.33
CA THR A 29 3.60 -8.81 3.97
C THR A 29 3.63 -8.93 5.48
N GLU A 30 3.37 -10.12 6.02
CA GLU A 30 3.45 -10.39 7.45
C GLU A 30 4.87 -10.16 7.99
N GLU A 31 5.88 -10.66 7.31
CA GLU A 31 7.26 -10.47 7.71
C GLU A 31 7.69 -9.00 7.64
N GLY A 32 7.36 -8.30 6.54
CA GLY A 32 7.68 -6.87 6.39
C GLY A 32 6.97 -5.98 7.42
N SER A 33 5.72 -6.28 7.75
CA SER A 33 5.00 -5.57 8.82
C SER A 33 5.63 -5.80 10.19
N LYS A 34 6.13 -7.00 10.49
CA LYS A 34 6.89 -7.29 11.73
C LYS A 34 8.20 -6.50 11.78
N GLN A 35 8.94 -6.42 10.67
CA GLN A 35 10.17 -5.65 10.57
C GLN A 35 9.92 -4.17 10.84
N LEU A 36 8.82 -3.61 10.30
CA LEU A 36 8.40 -2.24 10.54
C LEU A 36 7.98 -2.00 12.00
N LEU A 37 7.05 -2.81 12.51
CA LEU A 37 6.34 -2.52 13.76
C LEU A 37 7.10 -2.96 15.03
N ARG A 38 7.89 -4.04 14.93
CA ARG A 38 8.61 -4.60 16.09
C ARG A 38 10.07 -4.20 16.14
N TYR A 39 10.71 -4.11 14.99
CA TYR A 39 12.15 -3.93 14.91
C TYR A 39 12.57 -2.55 14.43
N SER A 40 11.62 -1.75 13.94
CA SER A 40 11.88 -0.43 13.33
C SER A 40 12.96 -0.49 12.21
N ASP A 41 13.06 -1.64 11.55
CA ASP A 41 13.98 -1.85 10.43
C ASP A 41 13.28 -1.44 9.12
N TYR A 42 13.18 -0.15 8.91
CA TYR A 42 12.42 0.43 7.80
C TYR A 42 12.97 0.04 6.43
N LYS A 43 14.29 -0.06 6.30
CA LYS A 43 14.90 -0.45 5.03
C LYS A 43 14.58 -1.89 4.67
N LYS A 44 14.75 -2.80 5.61
CA LYS A 44 14.44 -4.21 5.40
C LYS A 44 12.94 -4.45 5.18
N ALA A 45 12.09 -3.72 5.91
CA ALA A 45 10.65 -3.76 5.70
C ALA A 45 10.28 -3.33 4.27
N GLU A 46 10.85 -2.22 3.76
CA GLU A 46 10.63 -1.76 2.38
C GLU A 46 11.04 -2.82 1.34
N GLU A 47 12.21 -3.46 1.53
CA GLU A 47 12.70 -4.52 0.65
C GLU A 47 11.75 -5.73 0.66
N THR A 48 11.39 -6.22 1.86
CA THR A 48 10.51 -7.39 2.06
C THR A 48 9.11 -7.14 1.48
N LEU A 49 8.54 -5.95 1.70
CA LEU A 49 7.23 -5.58 1.18
C LEU A 49 7.24 -5.38 -0.34
N SER A 50 8.37 -4.98 -0.90
CA SER A 50 8.55 -4.93 -2.36
C SER A 50 8.55 -6.32 -2.99
N GLU A 51 9.10 -7.33 -2.30
CA GLU A 51 8.96 -8.73 -2.72
C GLU A 51 7.50 -9.20 -2.64
N ALA A 52 6.76 -8.82 -1.57
CA ALA A 52 5.33 -9.12 -1.48
C ALA A 52 4.56 -8.62 -2.72
N ILE A 53 4.80 -7.38 -3.11
CA ILE A 53 4.14 -6.75 -4.28
C ILE A 53 4.53 -7.45 -5.60
N LYS A 54 5.75 -7.97 -5.74
CA LYS A 54 6.13 -8.75 -6.93
C LYS A 54 5.31 -10.03 -7.07
N TYR A 55 4.97 -10.67 -5.94
CA TYR A 55 4.16 -11.89 -5.93
C TYR A 55 2.66 -11.65 -6.07
N ASP A 56 2.18 -10.47 -5.65
CA ASP A 56 0.77 -10.08 -5.82
C ASP A 56 0.66 -8.54 -5.90
N LYS A 57 0.45 -8.04 -7.10
CA LYS A 57 0.28 -6.61 -7.37
C LYS A 57 -1.05 -6.05 -6.87
N SER A 58 -1.99 -6.90 -6.48
CA SER A 58 -3.28 -6.52 -5.91
C SER A 58 -3.29 -6.52 -4.37
N ASN A 59 -2.17 -6.83 -3.73
CA ASN A 59 -2.05 -6.83 -2.28
C ASN A 59 -1.95 -5.40 -1.73
N PHE A 60 -3.12 -4.79 -1.41
CA PHE A 60 -3.20 -3.43 -0.89
C PHE A 60 -2.46 -3.25 0.45
N GLU A 61 -2.42 -4.29 1.30
CA GLU A 61 -1.72 -4.24 2.59
C GLU A 61 -0.21 -4.11 2.42
N ALA A 62 0.36 -4.79 1.42
CA ALA A 62 1.79 -4.68 1.12
C ALA A 62 2.17 -3.25 0.69
N TYR A 63 1.36 -2.60 -0.13
CA TYR A 63 1.55 -1.18 -0.46
C TYR A 63 1.42 -0.30 0.78
N TYR A 64 0.37 -0.50 1.59
CA TYR A 64 0.16 0.28 2.81
C TYR A 64 1.36 0.19 3.77
N TYR A 65 1.83 -1.00 4.11
CA TYR A 65 2.96 -1.16 5.02
C TYR A 65 4.26 -0.64 4.42
N ARG A 66 4.46 -0.76 3.10
CA ARG A 66 5.62 -0.17 2.44
C ARG A 66 5.57 1.36 2.49
N GLY A 67 4.40 1.96 2.29
CA GLY A 67 4.18 3.39 2.50
C GLY A 67 4.52 3.81 3.92
N CYS A 68 4.07 3.08 4.94
CA CYS A 68 4.42 3.34 6.35
C CYS A 68 5.93 3.26 6.58
N SER A 69 6.62 2.28 6.00
CA SER A 69 8.07 2.17 6.07
C SER A 69 8.77 3.37 5.45
N ARG A 70 8.29 3.83 4.30
CA ARG A 70 8.81 5.00 3.56
C ARG A 70 8.59 6.31 4.31
N VAL A 71 7.45 6.48 5.00
CA VAL A 71 7.24 7.66 5.88
C VAL A 71 8.31 7.71 6.97
N ASN A 72 8.58 6.59 7.64
CA ASN A 72 9.61 6.51 8.68
C ASN A 72 11.04 6.72 8.14
N ALA A 73 11.26 6.40 6.87
CA ALA A 73 12.51 6.70 6.15
C ALA A 73 12.53 8.09 5.50
N MET A 74 11.54 8.96 5.79
CA MET A 74 11.37 10.32 5.25
C MET A 74 11.22 10.36 3.70
N LYS A 75 10.84 9.26 3.08
CA LYS A 75 10.56 9.14 1.64
C LYS A 75 9.07 9.46 1.38
N TYR A 76 8.67 10.71 1.64
CA TYR A 76 7.25 11.07 1.71
C TYR A 76 6.52 10.92 0.38
N ASN A 77 7.12 11.34 -0.75
CA ASN A 77 6.46 11.24 -2.05
C ASN A 77 6.23 9.78 -2.48
N GLU A 78 7.21 8.91 -2.23
CA GLU A 78 7.07 7.48 -2.52
C GLU A 78 6.06 6.80 -1.57
N ALA A 79 5.95 7.28 -0.33
CA ALA A 79 4.95 6.81 0.62
C ALA A 79 3.53 7.17 0.16
N ILE A 80 3.31 8.42 -0.27
CA ILE A 80 2.01 8.85 -0.83
C ILE A 80 1.62 7.96 -2.01
N ALA A 81 2.52 7.72 -2.96
CA ALA A 81 2.24 6.86 -4.11
C ALA A 81 1.83 5.43 -3.70
N ASP A 82 2.43 4.88 -2.64
CA ASP A 82 2.06 3.59 -2.09
C ASP A 82 0.68 3.61 -1.43
N PHE A 83 0.35 4.65 -0.65
CA PHE A 83 -0.98 4.79 -0.06
C PHE A 83 -2.06 5.01 -1.13
N GLU A 84 -1.79 5.80 -2.16
CA GLU A 84 -2.69 5.97 -3.32
C GLU A 84 -2.97 4.62 -3.98
N LYS A 85 -1.95 3.79 -4.17
CA LYS A 85 -2.13 2.44 -4.71
C LYS A 85 -2.94 1.54 -3.78
N ALA A 86 -2.74 1.65 -2.48
CA ALA A 86 -3.52 0.89 -1.50
C ALA A 86 -5.01 1.27 -1.56
N VAL A 87 -5.36 2.55 -1.67
CA VAL A 87 -6.77 2.99 -1.77
C VAL A 87 -7.36 2.78 -3.16
N GLU A 88 -6.56 2.77 -4.22
CA GLU A 88 -7.01 2.32 -5.56
C GLU A 88 -7.50 0.86 -5.50
N LEU A 89 -6.77 -0.01 -4.79
CA LEU A 89 -7.09 -1.42 -4.64
C LEU A 89 -8.18 -1.68 -3.59
N LYS A 90 -8.24 -0.86 -2.55
CA LYS A 90 -9.24 -0.90 -1.48
C LYS A 90 -9.74 0.52 -1.16
N PRO A 91 -10.80 1.00 -1.84
CA PRO A 91 -11.27 2.40 -1.73
C PRO A 91 -11.76 2.84 -0.36
N ASP A 92 -12.13 1.92 0.52
CA ASP A 92 -12.60 2.19 1.89
C ASP A 92 -11.51 2.02 2.95
N TYR A 93 -10.23 2.01 2.54
CA TYR A 93 -9.13 1.77 3.47
C TYR A 93 -8.78 3.03 4.27
N ALA A 94 -9.53 3.27 5.33
CA ALA A 94 -9.46 4.45 6.19
C ALA A 94 -8.05 4.72 6.75
N ASP A 95 -7.28 3.68 7.10
CA ASP A 95 -5.93 3.80 7.62
C ASP A 95 -4.94 4.37 6.58
N ALA A 96 -5.12 4.05 5.31
CA ALA A 96 -4.27 4.62 4.25
C ALA A 96 -4.55 6.11 4.06
N TYR A 97 -5.82 6.53 4.06
CA TYR A 97 -6.16 7.96 4.04
C TYR A 97 -5.59 8.71 5.23
N PHE A 98 -5.71 8.16 6.43
CA PHE A 98 -5.13 8.76 7.62
C PHE A 98 -3.61 8.94 7.51
N ASN A 99 -2.90 7.92 7.03
CA ASN A 99 -1.45 8.02 6.86
C ASN A 99 -1.04 8.97 5.73
N MET A 100 -1.85 9.12 4.67
CA MET A 100 -1.67 10.20 3.69
C MET A 100 -1.80 11.57 4.35
N GLY A 101 -2.84 11.80 5.15
CA GLY A 101 -3.01 13.04 5.90
C GLY A 101 -1.82 13.35 6.80
N LYS A 102 -1.35 12.36 7.57
CA LYS A 102 -0.14 12.51 8.39
C LYS A 102 1.09 12.83 7.56
N THR A 103 1.25 12.21 6.40
CA THR A 103 2.41 12.42 5.54
C THR A 103 2.40 13.82 4.95
N TYR A 104 1.24 14.32 4.48
CA TYR A 104 1.12 15.70 4.01
C TYR A 104 1.36 16.72 5.14
N PHE A 105 0.90 16.42 6.36
CA PHE A 105 1.21 17.26 7.52
C PHE A 105 2.72 17.34 7.78
N LEU A 106 3.45 16.22 7.69
CA LEU A 106 4.91 16.20 7.81
C LEU A 106 5.62 16.98 6.67
N MET A 107 4.97 17.12 5.53
CA MET A 107 5.42 17.93 4.40
C MET A 107 5.03 19.41 4.51
N ASN A 108 4.38 19.83 5.61
CA ASN A 108 3.79 21.15 5.84
C ASN A 108 2.68 21.54 4.83
N ASP A 109 2.00 20.57 4.24
CA ASP A 109 0.82 20.77 3.39
C ASP A 109 -0.44 20.48 4.21
N GLU A 110 -0.85 21.47 5.05
CA GLU A 110 -1.98 21.32 5.96
C GLU A 110 -3.30 21.17 5.22
N ASP A 111 -3.47 21.83 4.08
CA ASP A 111 -4.70 21.75 3.28
C ASP A 111 -4.97 20.32 2.82
N LYS A 112 -3.95 19.67 2.24
CA LYS A 112 -4.06 18.27 1.85
C LYS A 112 -4.16 17.34 3.04
N ALA A 113 -3.45 17.61 4.14
CA ALA A 113 -3.57 16.82 5.35
C ALA A 113 -5.03 16.78 5.82
N CYS A 114 -5.70 17.94 5.85
CA CYS A 114 -7.10 18.05 6.22
C CYS A 114 -8.04 17.32 5.26
N GLU A 115 -7.80 17.41 3.96
CA GLU A 115 -8.58 16.66 2.96
C GLU A 115 -8.56 15.15 3.26
N TYR A 116 -7.36 14.60 3.48
CA TYR A 116 -7.20 13.17 3.74
C TYR A 116 -7.69 12.74 5.13
N TYR A 117 -7.61 13.59 6.15
CA TYR A 117 -8.21 13.31 7.46
C TYR A 117 -9.75 13.22 7.38
N LYS A 118 -10.40 14.11 6.61
CA LYS A 118 -11.84 14.04 6.35
C LYS A 118 -12.23 12.75 5.60
N LEU A 119 -11.40 12.29 4.67
CA LEU A 119 -11.61 11.00 4.00
C LEU A 119 -11.44 9.82 4.96
N ALA A 120 -10.44 9.85 5.83
CA ALA A 120 -10.25 8.80 6.83
C ALA A 120 -11.46 8.67 7.76
N GLU A 121 -12.00 9.80 8.26
CA GLU A 121 -13.21 9.83 9.05
C GLU A 121 -14.42 9.28 8.28
N LYS A 122 -14.63 9.75 7.04
CA LYS A 122 -15.70 9.29 6.14
C LYS A 122 -15.69 7.76 5.96
N TYR A 123 -14.51 7.16 5.90
CA TYR A 123 -14.34 5.71 5.73
C TYR A 123 -14.24 4.96 7.07
N GLY A 124 -14.61 5.59 8.17
CA GLY A 124 -14.84 4.94 9.46
C GLY A 124 -13.66 4.90 10.41
N ARG A 125 -12.61 5.72 10.18
CA ARG A 125 -11.56 5.85 11.18
C ARG A 125 -12.08 6.61 12.41
N ALA A 126 -11.95 5.99 13.57
CA ALA A 126 -12.35 6.58 14.84
C ALA A 126 -11.30 7.57 15.38
N ASN A 127 -11.72 8.39 16.35
CA ASN A 127 -10.86 9.33 17.11
C ASN A 127 -10.14 10.33 16.19
N MET A 128 -10.90 10.96 15.28
CA MET A 128 -10.37 11.95 14.33
C MET A 128 -10.48 13.40 14.83
N GLU A 129 -11.12 13.64 15.98
CA GLU A 129 -11.48 14.97 16.48
C GLU A 129 -10.27 15.90 16.63
N ASP A 130 -9.15 15.40 17.16
CA ASP A 130 -7.95 16.21 17.37
C ASP A 130 -7.25 16.57 16.05
N TYR A 131 -7.37 15.71 15.03
CA TYR A 131 -6.81 15.96 13.70
C TYR A 131 -7.67 16.97 12.93
N LEU A 132 -8.99 16.82 13.02
CA LEU A 132 -9.97 17.66 12.30
C LEU A 132 -10.11 19.05 12.91
N ARG A 133 -9.90 19.22 14.22
CA ARG A 133 -9.93 20.54 14.89
C ARG A 133 -8.97 21.56 14.28
N ARG A 134 -7.91 21.11 13.60
CA ARG A 134 -6.95 21.97 12.91
C ARG A 134 -7.36 22.30 11.48
N CYS A 135 -8.47 21.72 11.02
CA CYS A 135 -8.93 21.82 9.64
C CYS A 135 -10.08 22.82 9.44
N ASP A 136 -10.47 23.52 10.51
CA ASP A 136 -11.51 24.58 10.54
C ASP A 136 -10.82 26.00 10.64
#